data_4f956efdd280180c1161e5af42f24e7d
#
_entry.id   4f956efdd280180c1161e5af42f24e7d
#
_cell.length_a   1.000
_cell.length_b   1.000
_cell.length_c   1.000
_cell.angle_alpha   90.00
_cell.angle_beta   90.00
_cell.angle_gamma   90.00
#
_symmetry.space_group_name_H-M   'P 1'
#
loop_
_entity.id
_entity.type
_entity.pdbx_description
1 polymer ?
#
loop_
_entity_poly.entity_id
_entity_poly.type
_entity_poly.pdbx_seq_one_letter_code
_entity_poly.pdbx_strand_id
1 'polypeptide(L)'
;MPERIYRHLLLLVMLCTTSVVQAENADDFEEFAQFDSFEDAPLEEPISPPAWFKLSFLDLSEDLAEAISDGKTGLMVYLGQKYCAYCKKLLHDNFDKLDILAYTQKHFDAIGIDIHGQRVVTNLEGVEWTERSFAIEQKVDFTPTLLFYDKDKREALRLTGYYPPYKFRAALEYVAAGYYLNEDFRTYLARADVPLVFDAGEMNHEDFYSPPPHALDRSRWPGQRPLVVFFEQANCHACDVLHTGPLQEEDIRQQIEQLDLTQLDMWSDTPVITPAGVRTTAKAWAEQLGLFYTPTLMFFDE
;
A
#
# COMPACT_ATOMS: atom_id res chain seq x y z
N MET A 1 -46.87 64.73 34.56
CA MET A 1 -48.03 63.82 34.58
C MET A 1 -47.81 62.83 33.45
N PRO A 2 -47.64 61.56 33.71
CA PRO A 2 -47.21 60.64 32.69
C PRO A 2 -48.35 59.88 32.05
N GLU A 3 -48.29 59.81 30.77
CA GLU A 3 -49.13 58.95 29.94
C GLU A 3 -48.69 57.47 30.00
N ARG A 4 -49.67 56.60 30.17
CA ARG A 4 -49.52 55.16 30.17
C ARG A 4 -49.56 54.67 28.73
N ILE A 5 -48.45 54.09 28.27
CA ILE A 5 -48.37 53.38 27.02
C ILE A 5 -48.67 51.89 27.28
N TYR A 6 -49.76 51.38 26.77
CA TYR A 6 -50.15 50.00 26.71
C TYR A 6 -49.28 49.28 25.67
N ARG A 7 -48.40 48.39 26.15
CA ARG A 7 -47.67 47.42 25.28
C ARG A 7 -48.52 46.18 25.08
N HIS A 8 -49.07 46.04 23.89
CA HIS A 8 -49.60 44.76 23.44
C HIS A 8 -48.45 43.79 23.15
N LEU A 9 -48.33 42.75 23.98
CA LEU A 9 -47.41 41.64 23.77
C LEU A 9 -48.06 40.67 22.77
N LEU A 10 -47.71 40.79 21.49
CA LEU A 10 -48.04 39.79 20.48
C LEU A 10 -47.10 38.60 20.66
N LEU A 11 -47.61 37.51 21.22
CA LEU A 11 -46.95 36.22 21.26
C LEU A 11 -46.99 35.62 19.86
N LEU A 12 -45.89 35.77 19.11
CA LEU A 12 -45.69 35.06 17.85
C LEU A 12 -45.21 33.64 18.19
N VAL A 13 -46.11 32.68 18.18
CA VAL A 13 -45.78 31.26 18.26
C VAL A 13 -45.21 30.88 16.89
N MET A 14 -43.87 30.85 16.82
CA MET A 14 -43.15 30.33 15.66
C MET A 14 -43.20 28.81 15.72
N LEU A 15 -44.13 28.19 14.98
CA LEU A 15 -44.13 26.77 14.71
C LEU A 15 -42.86 26.45 13.89
N CYS A 16 -41.82 26.03 14.57
CA CYS A 16 -40.70 25.30 13.92
C CYS A 16 -41.26 23.96 13.44
N THR A 17 -41.69 23.89 12.21
CA THR A 17 -41.77 22.61 11.50
C THR A 17 -40.36 22.15 11.27
N THR A 18 -39.85 21.25 12.13
CA THR A 18 -38.68 20.46 11.85
C THR A 18 -39.02 19.54 10.69
N SER A 19 -38.61 19.95 9.49
CA SER A 19 -38.50 19.03 8.37
C SER A 19 -37.47 18.00 8.76
N VAL A 20 -37.93 16.83 9.16
CA VAL A 20 -37.10 15.62 9.21
C VAL A 20 -36.78 15.35 7.76
N VAL A 21 -35.61 15.77 7.31
CA VAL A 21 -34.99 15.22 6.12
C VAL A 21 -34.72 13.76 6.49
N GLN A 22 -35.60 12.86 6.03
CA GLN A 22 -35.31 11.46 5.99
C GLN A 22 -34.06 11.32 5.11
N ALA A 23 -32.98 10.82 5.70
CA ALA A 23 -31.87 10.30 4.94
C ALA A 23 -32.42 9.08 4.17
N GLU A 24 -32.85 9.34 2.96
CA GLU A 24 -33.01 8.29 1.95
C GLU A 24 -31.59 7.94 1.50
N ASN A 25 -31.35 6.62 1.52
CA ASN A 25 -30.24 5.93 0.91
C ASN A 25 -28.93 5.89 1.71
N ALA A 26 -28.95 5.11 2.79
CA ALA A 26 -27.74 4.45 3.28
C ALA A 26 -27.27 3.34 2.31
N ASP A 27 -28.13 2.92 1.39
CA ASP A 27 -27.85 1.82 0.45
C ASP A 27 -26.95 2.24 -0.73
N ASP A 28 -26.90 3.54 -1.07
CA ASP A 28 -26.03 4.06 -2.14
C ASP A 28 -24.56 4.18 -1.71
N PHE A 29 -24.25 4.08 -0.41
CA PHE A 29 -22.87 4.08 0.08
C PHE A 29 -22.20 2.70 0.00
N GLU A 30 -22.97 1.62 -0.13
CA GLU A 30 -22.42 0.26 -0.23
C GLU A 30 -21.93 -0.07 -1.66
N GLU A 31 -22.41 0.61 -2.70
CA GLU A 31 -21.96 0.36 -4.07
C GLU A 31 -20.58 1.02 -4.37
N PHE A 32 -20.20 2.05 -3.63
CA PHE A 32 -18.85 2.64 -3.70
C PHE A 32 -17.76 1.80 -3.03
N ALA A 33 -18.13 0.81 -2.25
CA ALA A 33 -17.21 -0.07 -1.52
C ALA A 33 -16.70 -1.27 -2.35
N GLN A 34 -17.02 -1.34 -3.64
CA GLN A 34 -16.46 -2.36 -4.56
C GLN A 34 -15.13 -1.97 -5.23
N PHE A 35 -14.49 -0.90 -4.79
CA PHE A 35 -13.05 -0.88 -4.90
C PHE A 35 -12.52 -2.08 -4.12
N ASP A 36 -11.63 -2.85 -4.72
CA ASP A 36 -10.93 -4.00 -4.13
C ASP A 36 -10.20 -3.54 -2.86
N SER A 37 -10.99 -3.01 -1.90
CA SER A 37 -10.55 -2.63 -0.57
C SER A 37 -10.16 -3.93 0.09
N PHE A 38 -8.86 -4.17 0.15
CA PHE A 38 -8.35 -5.27 0.94
C PHE A 38 -8.95 -5.18 2.33
N GLU A 39 -9.84 -6.13 2.64
CA GLU A 39 -10.48 -6.23 3.94
C GLU A 39 -9.44 -6.67 4.96
N ASP A 40 -8.98 -5.76 5.80
CA ASP A 40 -7.98 -6.00 6.84
C ASP A 40 -8.60 -6.48 8.17
N ALA A 41 -9.91 -6.69 8.20
CA ALA A 41 -10.61 -7.26 9.34
C ALA A 41 -10.04 -8.65 9.70
N PRO A 42 -10.04 -9.03 10.97
CA PRO A 42 -9.66 -10.35 11.38
C PRO A 42 -10.50 -11.42 10.65
N LEU A 43 -9.82 -12.47 10.17
CA LEU A 43 -10.50 -13.55 9.46
C LEU A 43 -11.46 -14.29 10.39
N GLU A 44 -12.59 -14.75 9.86
CA GLU A 44 -13.52 -15.61 10.58
C GLU A 44 -12.99 -17.04 10.71
N GLU A 45 -12.25 -17.51 9.69
CA GLU A 45 -11.63 -18.83 9.66
C GLU A 45 -10.12 -18.76 9.86
N PRO A 46 -9.54 -19.69 10.63
CA PRO A 46 -8.11 -19.72 10.85
C PRO A 46 -7.36 -20.15 9.58
N ILE A 47 -6.24 -19.50 9.31
CA ILE A 47 -5.29 -19.91 8.26
C ILE A 47 -4.17 -20.73 8.85
N SER A 48 -3.55 -21.53 7.99
CA SER A 48 -2.36 -22.32 8.32
C SER A 48 -1.31 -22.15 7.21
N PRO A 49 -0.03 -22.31 7.53
CA PRO A 49 1.01 -22.37 6.50
C PRO A 49 0.66 -23.43 5.44
N PRO A 50 1.00 -23.20 4.15
CA PRO A 50 0.74 -24.14 3.08
C PRO A 50 1.41 -25.50 3.32
N ALA A 51 0.83 -26.57 2.77
CA ALA A 51 1.32 -27.95 2.96
C ALA A 51 2.76 -28.18 2.41
N TRP A 52 3.28 -27.32 1.56
CA TRP A 52 4.64 -27.38 1.04
C TRP A 52 5.70 -26.81 2.01
N PHE A 53 5.26 -26.10 3.08
CA PHE A 53 6.20 -25.72 4.13
C PHE A 53 6.77 -26.99 4.77
N LYS A 54 8.05 -26.92 5.13
CA LYS A 54 8.74 -28.01 5.77
C LYS A 54 8.07 -28.38 7.10
N LEU A 55 7.82 -29.67 7.27
CA LEU A 55 7.43 -30.20 8.56
C LEU A 55 8.67 -30.23 9.47
N SER A 56 8.71 -29.33 10.43
CA SER A 56 9.84 -29.13 11.33
C SER A 56 9.43 -29.34 12.78
N PHE A 57 10.38 -29.82 13.58
CA PHE A 57 10.30 -29.78 15.05
C PHE A 57 10.70 -28.41 15.62
N LEU A 58 10.97 -27.44 14.74
CA LEU A 58 11.36 -26.06 15.04
C LEU A 58 12.74 -25.96 15.72
N ASP A 59 13.66 -26.84 15.40
CA ASP A 59 15.08 -26.60 15.61
C ASP A 59 15.64 -25.87 14.38
N LEU A 60 15.78 -24.56 14.48
CA LEU A 60 16.18 -23.71 13.35
C LEU A 60 17.61 -24.01 12.88
N SER A 61 18.48 -24.49 13.78
CA SER A 61 19.85 -24.85 13.42
C SER A 61 19.90 -26.14 12.61
N GLU A 62 19.10 -27.13 12.98
CA GLU A 62 18.94 -28.38 12.26
C GLU A 62 18.28 -28.15 10.91
N ASP A 63 17.14 -27.37 10.89
CA ASP A 63 16.43 -27.02 9.67
C ASP A 63 17.31 -26.29 8.66
N LEU A 64 18.14 -25.36 9.12
CA LEU A 64 19.09 -24.65 8.27
C LEU A 64 20.18 -25.62 7.74
N ALA A 65 20.71 -26.47 8.59
CA ALA A 65 21.72 -27.44 8.16
C ALA A 65 21.18 -28.40 7.10
N GLU A 66 19.96 -28.87 7.24
CA GLU A 66 19.28 -29.70 6.24
C GLU A 66 19.06 -28.93 4.93
N ALA A 67 18.56 -27.69 4.97
CA ALA A 67 18.38 -26.85 3.79
C ALA A 67 19.71 -26.70 3.00
N ILE A 68 20.81 -26.44 3.70
CA ILE A 68 22.13 -26.30 3.07
C ILE A 68 22.62 -27.66 2.50
N SER A 69 22.39 -28.77 3.21
CA SER A 69 22.71 -30.12 2.73
C SER A 69 21.96 -30.46 1.44
N ASP A 70 20.73 -29.98 1.30
CA ASP A 70 19.90 -30.15 0.12
C ASP A 70 20.25 -29.17 -1.02
N GLY A 71 21.32 -28.38 -0.83
CA GLY A 71 21.80 -27.42 -1.84
C GLY A 71 21.01 -26.13 -1.93
N LYS A 72 20.19 -25.83 -0.93
CA LYS A 72 19.44 -24.58 -0.84
C LYS A 72 20.32 -23.44 -0.30
N THR A 73 19.86 -22.21 -0.48
CA THR A 73 20.60 -21.01 -0.06
C THR A 73 20.47 -20.75 1.43
N GLY A 74 19.37 -21.15 2.05
CA GLY A 74 19.11 -20.89 3.46
C GLY A 74 17.71 -21.28 3.92
N LEU A 75 17.30 -20.69 5.03
CA LEU A 75 16.03 -20.94 5.70
C LEU A 75 15.15 -19.69 5.64
N MET A 76 13.88 -19.84 5.31
CA MET A 76 12.85 -18.82 5.41
C MET A 76 11.92 -19.15 6.58
N VAL A 77 11.90 -18.32 7.61
CA VAL A 77 11.02 -18.47 8.77
C VAL A 77 9.86 -17.48 8.62
N TYR A 78 8.67 -18.01 8.46
CA TYR A 78 7.43 -17.27 8.45
C TYR A 78 6.85 -17.18 9.87
N LEU A 79 6.67 -15.96 10.38
CA LEU A 79 6.00 -15.69 11.64
C LEU A 79 4.65 -15.06 11.33
N GLY A 80 3.59 -15.78 11.66
CA GLY A 80 2.21 -15.37 11.38
C GLY A 80 1.28 -15.68 12.53
N GLN A 81 0.00 -15.45 12.31
CA GLN A 81 -1.07 -15.79 13.25
C GLN A 81 -2.32 -16.26 12.50
N LYS A 82 -3.18 -17.00 13.19
CA LYS A 82 -4.31 -17.74 12.57
C LYS A 82 -5.35 -16.82 11.92
N TYR A 83 -5.63 -15.66 12.48
CA TYR A 83 -6.70 -14.77 12.04
C TYR A 83 -6.15 -13.45 11.46
N CYS A 84 -5.19 -13.57 10.53
CA CYS A 84 -4.44 -12.46 9.97
C CYS A 84 -4.74 -12.32 8.47
N ALA A 85 -5.46 -11.29 8.09
CA ALA A 85 -5.79 -10.99 6.69
C ALA A 85 -4.54 -10.81 5.82
N TYR A 86 -3.55 -10.04 6.29
CA TYR A 86 -2.28 -9.86 5.58
C TYR A 86 -1.45 -11.14 5.46
N CYS A 87 -1.55 -12.04 6.45
CA CYS A 87 -0.93 -13.36 6.36
C CYS A 87 -1.58 -14.20 5.28
N LYS A 88 -2.91 -14.22 5.22
CA LYS A 88 -3.65 -14.87 4.14
C LYS A 88 -3.23 -14.32 2.78
N LYS A 89 -3.16 -13.00 2.66
CA LYS A 89 -2.75 -12.33 1.44
C LYS A 89 -1.32 -12.73 1.01
N LEU A 90 -0.36 -12.76 1.93
CA LEU A 90 1.00 -13.25 1.63
C LEU A 90 0.98 -14.69 1.12
N LEU A 91 0.26 -15.58 1.83
CA LEU A 91 0.29 -17.00 1.53
C LEU A 91 -0.42 -17.33 0.20
N HIS A 92 -1.48 -16.58 -0.15
CA HIS A 92 -2.22 -16.79 -1.40
C HIS A 92 -1.64 -15.95 -2.54
N ASP A 93 -1.58 -14.64 -2.45
CA ASP A 93 -1.21 -13.78 -3.58
C ASP A 93 0.21 -14.08 -4.09
N ASN A 94 1.13 -14.40 -3.17
CA ASN A 94 2.51 -14.66 -3.53
C ASN A 94 2.76 -16.14 -3.88
N PHE A 95 2.32 -17.08 -3.04
CA PHE A 95 2.66 -18.48 -3.25
C PHE A 95 1.70 -19.23 -4.19
N ASP A 96 0.56 -18.65 -4.56
CA ASP A 96 -0.25 -19.16 -5.66
C ASP A 96 0.38 -18.84 -7.03
N LYS A 97 1.38 -17.94 -7.08
CA LYS A 97 2.19 -17.72 -8.28
C LYS A 97 3.27 -18.79 -8.38
N LEU A 98 3.13 -19.65 -9.40
CA LEU A 98 3.98 -20.82 -9.61
C LEU A 98 5.46 -20.50 -9.71
N ASP A 99 5.84 -19.39 -10.29
CA ASP A 99 7.23 -18.93 -10.40
C ASP A 99 7.82 -18.54 -9.05
N ILE A 100 7.06 -17.84 -8.20
CA ILE A 100 7.47 -17.48 -6.85
C ILE A 100 7.58 -18.72 -5.97
N LEU A 101 6.58 -19.60 -6.03
CA LEU A 101 6.59 -20.86 -5.28
C LEU A 101 7.80 -21.72 -5.68
N ALA A 102 7.98 -21.96 -6.97
CA ALA A 102 9.08 -22.77 -7.48
C ALA A 102 10.45 -22.17 -7.10
N TYR A 103 10.60 -20.86 -7.17
CA TYR A 103 11.82 -20.17 -6.78
C TYR A 103 12.07 -20.28 -5.27
N THR A 104 11.04 -20.09 -4.45
CA THR A 104 11.15 -20.24 -2.99
C THR A 104 11.59 -21.67 -2.62
N GLN A 105 10.91 -22.68 -3.13
CA GLN A 105 11.23 -24.08 -2.84
C GLN A 105 12.63 -24.49 -3.31
N LYS A 106 13.10 -23.90 -4.41
CA LYS A 106 14.44 -24.16 -4.94
C LYS A 106 15.55 -23.62 -4.03
N HIS A 107 15.31 -22.45 -3.42
CA HIS A 107 16.36 -21.72 -2.72
C HIS A 107 16.24 -21.76 -1.20
N PHE A 108 15.06 -22.07 -0.66
CA PHE A 108 14.82 -22.02 0.78
C PHE A 108 14.01 -23.21 1.27
N ASP A 109 14.32 -23.69 2.47
CA ASP A 109 13.31 -24.36 3.28
C ASP A 109 12.46 -23.29 3.95
N ALA A 110 11.13 -23.48 3.94
CA ALA A 110 10.19 -22.59 4.56
C ALA A 110 9.54 -23.27 5.77
N ILE A 111 9.62 -22.63 6.93
CA ILE A 111 8.96 -23.11 8.15
C ILE A 111 8.01 -22.06 8.72
N GLY A 112 6.93 -22.50 9.39
CA GLY A 112 5.93 -21.63 9.95
C GLY A 112 5.91 -21.65 11.48
N ILE A 113 5.93 -20.47 12.07
CA ILE A 113 5.80 -20.20 13.52
C ILE A 113 4.56 -19.37 13.77
N ASP A 114 3.70 -19.81 14.70
CA ASP A 114 2.55 -19.03 15.17
C ASP A 114 3.03 -18.12 16.31
N ILE A 115 2.96 -16.78 16.14
CA ILE A 115 3.42 -15.83 17.17
C ILE A 115 2.66 -15.92 18.51
N HIS A 116 1.55 -16.64 18.53
CA HIS A 116 0.77 -16.96 19.75
C HIS A 116 0.92 -18.42 20.18
N GLY A 117 1.71 -19.20 19.45
CA GLY A 117 1.91 -20.62 19.66
C GLY A 117 2.71 -20.97 20.91
N GLN A 118 2.66 -22.26 21.27
CA GLN A 118 3.31 -22.78 22.49
C GLN A 118 4.28 -23.93 22.18
N ARG A 119 4.49 -24.27 20.90
CA ARG A 119 5.51 -25.29 20.54
C ARG A 119 6.88 -24.77 20.95
N VAL A 120 7.80 -25.69 21.25
CA VAL A 120 9.19 -25.33 21.51
C VAL A 120 9.87 -24.97 20.18
N VAL A 121 10.60 -23.87 20.19
CA VAL A 121 11.47 -23.41 19.10
C VAL A 121 12.88 -23.33 19.63
N THR A 122 13.80 -24.07 19.03
CA THR A 122 15.23 -23.93 19.30
C THR A 122 15.81 -22.97 18.26
N ASN A 123 16.36 -21.85 18.70
CA ASN A 123 16.92 -20.85 17.79
C ASN A 123 18.26 -21.29 17.19
N LEU A 124 18.85 -20.48 16.31
CA LEU A 124 20.13 -20.81 15.65
C LEU A 124 21.32 -20.95 16.60
N GLU A 125 21.24 -20.42 17.82
CA GLU A 125 22.21 -20.48 18.88
C GLU A 125 21.99 -21.68 19.83
N GLY A 126 20.93 -22.48 19.61
CA GLY A 126 20.58 -23.63 20.43
C GLY A 126 19.82 -23.31 21.71
N VAL A 127 19.22 -22.10 21.80
CA VAL A 127 18.40 -21.69 22.94
C VAL A 127 16.93 -22.01 22.68
N GLU A 128 16.29 -22.64 23.67
CA GLU A 128 14.87 -22.99 23.59
C GLU A 128 13.95 -21.87 24.00
N TRP A 129 12.90 -21.68 23.21
CA TRP A 129 11.83 -20.71 23.42
C TRP A 129 10.47 -21.37 23.17
N THR A 130 9.38 -20.79 23.65
CA THR A 130 8.07 -21.05 23.03
C THR A 130 7.95 -20.22 21.75
N GLU A 131 7.10 -20.62 20.80
CA GLU A 131 6.84 -19.83 19.58
C GLU A 131 6.54 -18.36 19.90
N ARG A 132 5.72 -18.14 20.94
CA ARG A 132 5.37 -16.79 21.41
C ARG A 132 6.58 -16.02 21.95
N SER A 133 7.37 -16.64 22.82
CA SER A 133 8.54 -15.97 23.39
C SER A 133 9.65 -15.77 22.36
N PHE A 134 9.76 -16.66 21.38
CA PHE A 134 10.64 -16.50 20.23
C PHE A 134 10.23 -15.28 19.39
N ALA A 135 8.93 -15.13 19.07
CA ALA A 135 8.46 -13.97 18.34
C ALA A 135 8.73 -12.64 19.08
N ILE A 136 8.59 -12.62 20.40
CA ILE A 136 8.93 -11.45 21.24
C ILE A 136 10.43 -11.15 21.19
N GLU A 137 11.28 -12.18 21.35
CA GLU A 137 12.73 -12.05 21.28
C GLU A 137 13.17 -11.54 19.90
N GLN A 138 12.51 -12.02 18.83
CA GLN A 138 12.74 -11.55 17.47
C GLN A 138 12.09 -10.17 17.19
N LYS A 139 11.45 -9.53 18.17
CA LYS A 139 10.78 -8.21 18.04
C LYS A 139 9.77 -8.17 16.88
N VAL A 140 8.95 -9.21 16.80
CA VAL A 140 7.91 -9.32 15.78
C VAL A 140 6.65 -8.60 16.26
N ASP A 141 6.52 -7.34 15.87
CA ASP A 141 5.39 -6.48 16.22
C ASP A 141 4.23 -6.56 15.21
N PHE A 142 4.52 -7.05 14.00
CA PHE A 142 3.55 -7.16 12.89
C PHE A 142 3.60 -8.53 12.22
N THR A 143 2.46 -8.98 11.74
CA THR A 143 2.34 -10.20 10.95
C THR A 143 1.75 -9.93 9.57
N PRO A 144 2.22 -10.64 8.53
CA PRO A 144 3.32 -11.60 8.54
C PRO A 144 4.68 -10.94 8.73
N THR A 145 5.63 -11.63 9.36
CA THR A 145 7.04 -11.29 9.30
C THR A 145 7.80 -12.48 8.73
N LEU A 146 8.74 -12.23 7.83
CA LEU A 146 9.61 -13.24 7.24
C LEU A 146 11.04 -12.95 7.61
N LEU A 147 11.72 -13.96 8.15
CA LEU A 147 13.15 -13.93 8.44
C LEU A 147 13.86 -14.88 7.49
N PHE A 148 14.88 -14.38 6.81
CA PHE A 148 15.72 -15.18 5.94
C PHE A 148 17.09 -15.36 6.59
N TYR A 149 17.51 -16.60 6.78
CA TYR A 149 18.81 -16.94 7.35
C TYR A 149 19.69 -17.59 6.29
N ASP A 150 20.94 -17.13 6.19
CA ASP A 150 21.93 -17.70 5.29
C ASP A 150 22.63 -18.91 5.92
N LYS A 151 23.50 -19.56 5.13
CA LYS A 151 24.31 -20.72 5.56
C LYS A 151 25.23 -20.45 6.77
N ASP A 152 25.55 -19.18 7.01
CA ASP A 152 26.42 -18.73 8.11
C ASP A 152 25.60 -18.26 9.33
N LYS A 153 24.31 -18.62 9.37
CA LYS A 153 23.34 -18.28 10.43
C LYS A 153 23.07 -16.77 10.56
N ARG A 154 23.40 -15.96 9.55
CA ARG A 154 23.11 -14.52 9.56
C ARG A 154 21.68 -14.27 9.09
N GLU A 155 21.00 -13.35 9.73
CA GLU A 155 19.77 -12.80 9.19
C GLU A 155 20.11 -11.97 7.94
N ALA A 156 19.88 -12.56 6.76
CA ALA A 156 20.18 -11.96 5.46
C ALA A 156 19.14 -10.89 5.08
N LEU A 157 17.88 -11.10 5.51
CA LEU A 157 16.77 -10.18 5.25
C LEU A 157 15.66 -10.40 6.26
N ARG A 158 15.00 -9.31 6.63
CA ARG A 158 13.74 -9.28 7.37
C ARG A 158 12.71 -8.51 6.58
N LEU A 159 11.56 -9.13 6.31
CA LEU A 159 10.40 -8.46 5.74
C LEU A 159 9.31 -8.37 6.81
N THR A 160 8.84 -7.17 7.10
CA THR A 160 7.75 -6.93 8.05
C THR A 160 6.52 -6.48 7.30
N GLY A 161 5.40 -7.18 7.48
CA GLY A 161 4.16 -6.95 6.78
C GLY A 161 4.08 -7.62 5.40
N TYR A 162 3.03 -7.29 4.66
CA TYR A 162 2.79 -7.82 3.33
C TYR A 162 3.62 -7.09 2.26
N TYR A 163 4.27 -7.85 1.43
CA TYR A 163 4.96 -7.37 0.23
C TYR A 163 4.25 -7.94 -1.01
N PRO A 164 3.88 -7.11 -1.99
CA PRO A 164 3.24 -7.58 -3.21
C PRO A 164 4.19 -8.50 -4.01
N PRO A 165 3.65 -9.36 -4.90
CA PRO A 165 4.40 -10.43 -5.54
C PRO A 165 5.73 -9.99 -6.15
N TYR A 166 5.77 -8.87 -6.86
CA TYR A 166 7.01 -8.41 -7.50
C TYR A 166 8.10 -8.00 -6.50
N LYS A 167 7.73 -7.32 -5.39
CA LYS A 167 8.69 -6.98 -4.32
C LYS A 167 9.12 -8.21 -3.54
N PHE A 168 8.19 -9.14 -3.33
CA PHE A 168 8.49 -10.40 -2.67
C PHE A 168 9.44 -11.26 -3.53
N ARG A 169 9.22 -11.32 -4.85
CA ARG A 169 10.14 -11.99 -5.77
C ARG A 169 11.54 -11.37 -5.73
N ALA A 170 11.62 -10.04 -5.75
CA ALA A 170 12.89 -9.33 -5.62
C ALA A 170 13.60 -9.64 -4.29
N ALA A 171 12.86 -9.78 -3.18
CA ALA A 171 13.41 -10.16 -1.89
C ALA A 171 14.01 -11.57 -1.90
N LEU A 172 13.33 -12.53 -2.54
CA LEU A 172 13.85 -13.89 -2.71
C LEU A 172 15.15 -13.89 -3.51
N GLU A 173 15.20 -13.14 -4.61
CA GLU A 173 16.38 -13.01 -5.47
C GLU A 173 17.53 -12.30 -4.75
N TYR A 174 17.23 -11.24 -4.00
CA TYR A 174 18.19 -10.51 -3.20
C TYR A 174 18.95 -11.41 -2.22
N VAL A 175 18.22 -12.29 -1.51
CA VAL A 175 18.83 -13.24 -0.57
C VAL A 175 19.52 -14.38 -1.31
N ALA A 176 18.85 -15.00 -2.30
CA ALA A 176 19.38 -16.16 -3.01
C ALA A 176 20.66 -15.84 -3.79
N ALA A 177 20.80 -14.64 -4.33
CA ALA A 177 21.99 -14.21 -5.04
C ALA A 177 23.07 -13.57 -4.14
N GLY A 178 22.79 -13.43 -2.84
CA GLY A 178 23.77 -12.90 -1.87
C GLY A 178 23.99 -11.39 -1.92
N TYR A 179 23.06 -10.62 -2.50
CA TYR A 179 23.18 -9.15 -2.59
C TYR A 179 23.22 -8.48 -1.22
N TYR A 180 22.57 -9.06 -0.18
CA TYR A 180 22.60 -8.59 1.21
C TYR A 180 24.01 -8.44 1.80
N LEU A 181 25.02 -9.08 1.20
CA LEU A 181 26.42 -8.94 1.61
C LEU A 181 27.04 -7.61 1.19
N ASN A 182 26.46 -6.93 0.21
CA ASN A 182 27.05 -5.76 -0.44
C ASN A 182 26.19 -4.50 -0.37
N GLU A 183 24.88 -4.64 -0.26
CA GLU A 183 23.92 -3.51 -0.26
C GLU A 183 22.67 -3.85 0.57
N ASP A 184 21.96 -2.84 1.06
CA ASP A 184 20.68 -3.04 1.73
C ASP A 184 19.55 -3.33 0.74
N PHE A 185 18.47 -3.95 1.22
CA PHE A 185 17.34 -4.36 0.37
C PHE A 185 16.63 -3.17 -0.31
N ARG A 186 16.59 -2.01 0.35
CA ARG A 186 15.97 -0.81 -0.23
C ARG A 186 16.75 -0.32 -1.45
N THR A 187 18.07 -0.27 -1.34
CA THR A 187 18.98 0.09 -2.45
C THR A 187 18.88 -0.93 -3.58
N TYR A 188 18.86 -2.24 -3.24
CA TYR A 188 18.64 -3.29 -4.23
C TYR A 188 17.30 -3.13 -4.94
N LEU A 189 16.22 -2.93 -4.20
CA LEU A 189 14.87 -2.80 -4.74
C LEU A 189 14.75 -1.57 -5.65
N ALA A 190 15.32 -0.43 -5.25
CA ALA A 190 15.34 0.78 -6.07
C ALA A 190 16.08 0.61 -7.39
N ARG A 191 17.03 -0.34 -7.46
CA ARG A 191 17.76 -0.69 -8.68
C ARG A 191 17.09 -1.83 -9.46
N ALA A 192 16.50 -2.80 -8.75
CA ALA A 192 15.75 -3.92 -9.33
C ALA A 192 14.35 -3.50 -9.79
N ASP A 193 13.76 -2.53 -9.13
CA ASP A 193 12.79 -1.65 -9.78
C ASP A 193 13.60 -0.92 -10.88
N VAL A 194 13.84 -1.61 -11.99
CA VAL A 194 14.07 -0.93 -13.25
C VAL A 194 13.08 0.21 -13.22
N PRO A 195 13.54 1.51 -13.37
CA PRO A 195 12.58 2.59 -13.52
C PRO A 195 11.61 2.04 -14.55
N LEU A 196 10.36 1.81 -14.13
CA LEU A 196 9.36 1.29 -15.03
C LEU A 196 9.42 2.27 -16.18
N VAL A 197 10.19 1.92 -17.21
CA VAL A 197 10.13 2.59 -18.50
C VAL A 197 8.78 2.11 -18.97
N PHE A 198 7.75 2.79 -18.46
CA PHE A 198 6.45 2.68 -19.05
C PHE A 198 6.69 3.15 -20.46
N ASP A 199 6.60 2.23 -21.40
CA ASP A 199 6.49 2.60 -22.79
C ASP A 199 5.52 3.77 -22.82
N ALA A 200 5.90 4.85 -23.49
CA ALA A 200 5.08 6.05 -23.61
C ALA A 200 3.77 5.61 -24.26
N GLY A 201 2.87 5.11 -23.43
CA GLY A 201 1.51 4.76 -23.76
C GLY A 201 0.65 6.00 -23.61
N GLU A 202 -0.50 5.99 -24.22
CA GLU A 202 -1.48 7.05 -24.00
C GLU A 202 -2.02 6.91 -22.56
N MET A 203 -1.98 8.00 -21.81
CA MET A 203 -2.71 8.11 -20.54
C MET A 203 -4.20 8.27 -20.83
N ASN A 204 -5.04 7.98 -19.84
CA ASN A 204 -6.45 8.30 -19.93
C ASN A 204 -6.62 9.80 -20.17
N HIS A 205 -7.44 10.17 -21.14
CA HIS A 205 -7.65 11.57 -21.51
C HIS A 205 -9.06 12.01 -21.14
N GLU A 206 -9.15 13.18 -20.51
CA GLU A 206 -10.42 13.81 -20.17
C GLU A 206 -10.44 15.27 -20.64
N ASP A 207 -11.59 15.73 -21.08
CA ASP A 207 -11.77 17.08 -21.62
C ASP A 207 -11.58 18.19 -20.57
N PHE A 208 -11.68 17.85 -19.30
CA PHE A 208 -11.55 18.81 -18.21
C PHE A 208 -10.09 19.07 -17.80
N TYR A 209 -9.11 18.31 -18.29
CA TYR A 209 -7.71 18.60 -17.99
C TYR A 209 -7.18 19.78 -18.78
N SER A 210 -6.46 20.65 -18.08
CA SER A 210 -5.76 21.77 -18.70
C SER A 210 -4.63 21.25 -19.59
N PRO A 211 -4.60 21.65 -20.87
CA PRO A 211 -3.54 21.22 -21.78
C PRO A 211 -2.20 21.86 -21.43
N PRO A 212 -1.08 21.27 -21.87
CA PRO A 212 0.24 21.91 -21.76
C PRO A 212 0.26 23.27 -22.48
N PRO A 213 1.10 24.22 -22.04
CA PRO A 213 2.17 24.07 -21.04
C PRO A 213 1.63 24.15 -19.60
N HIS A 214 2.16 23.28 -18.71
CA HIS A 214 1.72 23.18 -17.31
C HIS A 214 2.40 24.27 -16.45
N ALA A 215 1.88 25.49 -16.55
CA ALA A 215 2.32 26.64 -15.77
C ALA A 215 1.36 26.83 -14.56
N LEU A 216 1.64 26.13 -13.47
CA LEU A 216 0.75 26.05 -12.30
C LEU A 216 1.09 27.07 -11.21
N ASP A 217 1.97 28.06 -11.51
CA ASP A 217 2.48 29.05 -10.56
C ASP A 217 1.35 29.88 -9.93
N ARG A 218 1.20 29.78 -8.62
CA ARG A 218 0.26 30.54 -7.78
C ARG A 218 0.99 31.40 -6.74
N SER A 219 2.33 31.44 -6.81
CA SER A 219 3.16 32.15 -5.84
C SER A 219 3.04 33.68 -5.92
N ARG A 220 2.68 34.19 -7.08
CA ARG A 220 2.54 35.64 -7.34
C ARG A 220 1.09 36.11 -7.48
N TRP A 221 0.26 35.25 -8.04
CA TRP A 221 -1.14 35.52 -8.29
C TRP A 221 -1.95 34.30 -7.86
N PRO A 222 -2.81 34.45 -6.83
CA PRO A 222 -3.70 33.37 -6.43
C PRO A 222 -4.52 32.86 -7.60
N GLY A 223 -4.81 31.58 -7.63
CA GLY A 223 -5.77 31.00 -8.55
C GLY A 223 -7.19 31.50 -8.26
N GLN A 224 -8.07 31.35 -9.21
CA GLN A 224 -9.50 31.63 -9.01
C GLN A 224 -10.25 30.40 -8.50
N ARG A 225 -9.64 29.23 -8.61
CA ARG A 225 -10.16 27.92 -8.21
C ARG A 225 -9.06 27.11 -7.58
N PRO A 226 -9.38 26.21 -6.64
CA PRO A 226 -8.39 25.24 -6.16
C PRO A 226 -7.83 24.41 -7.32
N LEU A 227 -6.56 24.04 -7.25
CA LEU A 227 -5.89 23.21 -8.26
C LEU A 227 -5.81 21.77 -7.80
N VAL A 228 -6.13 20.85 -8.68
CA VAL A 228 -5.84 19.42 -8.47
C VAL A 228 -4.90 18.93 -9.56
N VAL A 229 -3.82 18.31 -9.14
CA VAL A 229 -2.86 17.67 -10.03
C VAL A 229 -3.00 16.15 -9.90
N PHE A 230 -3.36 15.51 -11.00
CA PHE A 230 -3.41 14.07 -11.13
C PHE A 230 -2.04 13.58 -11.59
N PHE A 231 -1.33 12.91 -10.72
CA PHE A 231 -0.12 12.18 -11.08
C PHE A 231 -0.50 10.77 -11.47
N GLU A 232 -0.36 10.47 -12.73
CA GLU A 232 -0.76 9.21 -13.34
C GLU A 232 0.37 8.63 -14.19
N GLN A 233 0.12 7.53 -14.84
CA GLN A 233 1.04 6.90 -15.79
C GLN A 233 0.26 6.11 -16.85
N ALA A 234 0.90 5.83 -17.97
CA ALA A 234 0.37 4.90 -18.96
C ALA A 234 0.29 3.46 -18.41
N ASN A 235 -0.62 2.65 -18.94
CA ASN A 235 -0.83 1.25 -18.56
C ASN A 235 -1.09 1.05 -17.04
N CYS A 236 -1.86 1.93 -16.44
CA CYS A 236 -2.18 1.95 -15.03
C CYS A 236 -3.63 1.50 -14.80
N HIS A 237 -3.83 0.25 -14.39
CA HIS A 237 -5.18 -0.28 -14.13
C HIS A 237 -5.96 0.55 -13.10
N ALA A 238 -5.31 1.01 -12.03
CA ALA A 238 -5.97 1.84 -11.02
C ALA A 238 -6.38 3.23 -11.59
N CYS A 239 -5.59 3.77 -12.53
CA CYS A 239 -5.96 4.98 -13.26
C CYS A 239 -7.17 4.70 -14.18
N ASP A 240 -7.20 3.55 -14.87
CA ASP A 240 -8.33 3.16 -15.71
C ASP A 240 -9.62 3.06 -14.88
N VAL A 241 -9.56 2.45 -13.70
CA VAL A 241 -10.70 2.36 -12.77
C VAL A 241 -11.16 3.75 -12.34
N LEU A 242 -10.24 4.66 -11.99
CA LEU A 242 -10.57 6.05 -11.64
C LEU A 242 -11.32 6.76 -12.78
N HIS A 243 -10.82 6.61 -14.02
CA HIS A 243 -11.40 7.27 -15.19
C HIS A 243 -12.72 6.65 -15.68
N THR A 244 -12.87 5.32 -15.59
CA THR A 244 -14.08 4.62 -16.05
C THR A 244 -15.18 4.54 -14.99
N GLY A 245 -14.85 4.80 -13.73
CA GLY A 245 -15.77 4.81 -12.60
C GLY A 245 -15.97 6.21 -12.03
N PRO A 246 -15.34 6.59 -10.92
CA PRO A 246 -15.65 7.82 -10.19
C PRO A 246 -15.65 9.09 -11.05
N LEU A 247 -14.73 9.25 -11.99
CA LEU A 247 -14.67 10.44 -12.85
C LEU A 247 -15.79 10.49 -13.92
N GLN A 248 -16.59 9.44 -14.08
CA GLN A 248 -17.74 9.41 -14.97
C GLN A 248 -19.06 9.77 -14.24
N GLU A 249 -19.04 9.77 -12.90
CA GLU A 249 -20.21 10.10 -12.09
C GLU A 249 -20.59 11.58 -12.24
N GLU A 250 -21.84 11.86 -12.49
CA GLU A 250 -22.36 13.23 -12.77
C GLU A 250 -22.08 14.17 -11.60
N ASP A 251 -22.30 13.72 -10.37
CA ASP A 251 -22.06 14.51 -9.16
C ASP A 251 -20.58 14.86 -8.96
N ILE A 252 -19.69 13.93 -9.29
CA ILE A 252 -18.24 14.16 -9.26
C ILE A 252 -17.86 15.14 -10.37
N ARG A 253 -18.36 14.96 -11.58
CA ARG A 253 -18.11 15.90 -12.70
C ARG A 253 -18.52 17.32 -12.36
N GLN A 254 -19.67 17.54 -11.77
CA GLN A 254 -20.11 18.86 -11.33
C GLN A 254 -19.19 19.50 -10.29
N GLN A 255 -18.58 18.70 -9.42
CA GLN A 255 -17.60 19.18 -8.43
C GLN A 255 -16.26 19.53 -9.05
N ILE A 256 -15.74 18.68 -9.94
CA ILE A 256 -14.45 18.90 -10.57
C ILE A 256 -14.46 20.06 -11.57
N GLU A 257 -15.60 20.43 -12.15
CA GLU A 257 -15.75 21.64 -12.97
C GLU A 257 -15.45 22.93 -12.21
N GLN A 258 -15.49 22.91 -10.87
CA GLN A 258 -15.18 24.04 -10.02
C GLN A 258 -13.67 24.13 -9.70
N LEU A 259 -12.87 23.21 -10.18
CA LEU A 259 -11.45 23.08 -9.91
C LEU A 259 -10.63 23.37 -11.18
N ASP A 260 -9.39 23.77 -11.02
CA ASP A 260 -8.40 23.73 -12.09
C ASP A 260 -7.74 22.37 -12.07
N LEU A 261 -7.81 21.62 -13.16
CA LEU A 261 -7.37 20.24 -13.21
C LEU A 261 -6.20 20.08 -14.18
N THR A 262 -5.17 19.37 -13.74
CA THR A 262 -3.99 19.08 -14.55
C THR A 262 -3.60 17.62 -14.37
N GLN A 263 -3.36 16.93 -15.48
CA GLN A 263 -2.82 15.58 -15.49
C GLN A 263 -1.33 15.61 -15.84
N LEU A 264 -0.53 14.86 -15.10
CA LEU A 264 0.91 14.72 -15.32
C LEU A 264 1.29 13.24 -15.30
N ASP A 265 2.02 12.82 -16.32
CA ASP A 265 2.73 11.55 -16.25
C ASP A 265 3.88 11.68 -15.26
N MET A 266 3.77 10.99 -14.11
CA MET A 266 4.75 11.10 -13.03
C MET A 266 6.16 10.59 -13.38
N TRP A 267 6.30 9.91 -14.52
CA TRP A 267 7.60 9.39 -15.00
C TRP A 267 8.19 10.20 -16.15
N SER A 268 7.46 11.20 -16.65
CA SER A 268 7.87 11.98 -17.79
C SER A 268 8.76 13.17 -17.43
N ASP A 269 9.60 13.58 -18.38
CA ASP A 269 10.36 14.82 -18.32
C ASP A 269 9.53 16.04 -18.79
N THR A 270 8.21 15.94 -18.79
CA THR A 270 7.30 17.04 -19.15
C THR A 270 7.58 18.25 -18.28
N PRO A 271 7.88 19.43 -18.89
CA PRO A 271 8.18 20.64 -18.13
C PRO A 271 6.98 21.14 -17.35
N VAL A 272 7.18 21.46 -16.09
CA VAL A 272 6.16 21.98 -15.17
C VAL A 272 6.70 23.18 -14.41
N ILE A 273 5.86 24.19 -14.21
CA ILE A 273 6.07 25.21 -13.17
C ILE A 273 5.12 24.87 -12.03
N THR A 274 5.67 24.54 -10.87
CA THR A 274 4.86 24.11 -9.70
C THR A 274 4.02 25.28 -9.15
N PRO A 275 3.02 25.03 -8.29
CA PRO A 275 2.27 26.11 -7.63
C PRO A 275 3.14 27.07 -6.84
N ALA A 276 4.28 26.64 -6.34
CA ALA A 276 5.30 27.51 -5.69
C ALA A 276 6.19 28.26 -6.66
N GLY A 277 5.94 28.22 -7.97
CA GLY A 277 6.72 28.93 -9.00
C GLY A 277 8.06 28.28 -9.36
N VAL A 278 8.31 27.06 -8.94
CA VAL A 278 9.55 26.32 -9.23
C VAL A 278 9.45 25.65 -10.60
N ARG A 279 10.46 25.86 -11.45
CA ARG A 279 10.56 25.17 -12.74
C ARG A 279 11.20 23.79 -12.55
N THR A 280 10.53 22.76 -13.02
CA THR A 280 10.95 21.37 -12.86
C THR A 280 10.34 20.49 -13.96
N THR A 281 10.46 19.18 -13.83
CA THR A 281 9.73 18.21 -14.66
C THR A 281 8.69 17.47 -13.81
N ALA A 282 7.71 16.84 -14.44
CA ALA A 282 6.68 16.05 -13.75
C ALA A 282 7.33 14.98 -12.86
N LYS A 283 8.32 14.24 -13.39
CA LYS A 283 9.08 13.23 -12.68
C LYS A 283 9.83 13.81 -11.47
N ALA A 284 10.62 14.83 -11.66
CA ALA A 284 11.41 15.43 -10.58
C ALA A 284 10.51 16.02 -9.48
N TRP A 285 9.35 16.54 -9.85
CA TRP A 285 8.37 17.03 -8.88
C TRP A 285 7.70 15.90 -8.11
N ALA A 286 7.29 14.83 -8.78
CA ALA A 286 6.75 13.64 -8.13
C ALA A 286 7.75 13.02 -7.14
N GLU A 287 9.03 12.93 -7.51
CA GLU A 287 10.13 12.50 -6.64
C GLU A 287 10.29 13.42 -5.41
N GLN A 288 10.26 14.73 -5.61
CA GLN A 288 10.35 15.73 -4.54
C GLN A 288 9.18 15.61 -3.55
N LEU A 289 7.98 15.31 -4.05
CA LEU A 289 6.77 15.08 -3.24
C LEU A 289 6.75 13.71 -2.56
N GLY A 290 7.69 12.82 -2.88
CA GLY A 290 7.76 11.47 -2.35
C GLY A 290 6.67 10.55 -2.89
N LEU A 291 6.13 10.83 -4.08
CA LEU A 291 5.11 10.01 -4.71
C LEU A 291 5.74 8.72 -5.25
N PHE A 292 5.05 7.60 -5.07
CA PHE A 292 5.55 6.28 -5.48
C PHE A 292 4.46 5.34 -5.99
N TYR A 293 3.23 5.83 -6.15
CA TYR A 293 2.11 5.08 -6.76
C TYR A 293 1.19 6.00 -7.54
N THR A 294 0.46 5.42 -8.47
CA THR A 294 -0.54 6.07 -9.32
C THR A 294 -1.89 5.35 -9.19
N PRO A 295 -3.01 6.08 -9.35
CA PRO A 295 -3.10 7.53 -9.43
C PRO A 295 -2.86 8.20 -8.06
N THR A 296 -2.24 9.38 -8.06
CA THR A 296 -2.16 10.23 -6.87
C THR A 296 -2.73 11.62 -7.20
N LEU A 297 -3.65 12.09 -6.38
CA LEU A 297 -4.27 13.40 -6.52
C LEU A 297 -3.72 14.35 -5.47
N MET A 298 -3.14 15.47 -5.92
CA MET A 298 -2.61 16.52 -5.06
C MET A 298 -3.47 17.77 -5.18
N PHE A 299 -3.96 18.26 -4.04
CA PHE A 299 -4.81 19.44 -3.95
C PHE A 299 -3.99 20.65 -3.46
N PHE A 300 -4.17 21.77 -4.12
CA PHE A 300 -3.52 23.03 -3.79
C PHE A 300 -4.58 24.12 -3.68
N ASP A 301 -4.46 24.94 -2.66
CA ASP A 301 -5.35 26.10 -2.46
C ASP A 301 -5.22 27.14 -3.60
N GLU A 302 -6.11 28.13 -3.57
CA GLU A 302 -6.16 29.26 -4.51
C GLU A 302 -4.87 30.10 -4.54
#